data_de3f742c1e5e7aa0f5e17e5fa3ba5480
#
_entry.id   de3f742c1e5e7aa0f5e17e5fa3ba5480
#
_cell.length_a   1.000
_cell.length_b   1.000
_cell.length_c   1.000
_cell.angle_alpha   90.00
_cell.angle_beta   90.00
_cell.angle_gamma   90.00
#
_symmetry.space_group_name_H-M   'P 1'
#
loop_
_entity.id
_entity.type
_entity.pdbx_description
1 polymer ?
#
loop_
_entity_poly.entity_id
_entity_poly.type
_entity_poly.pdbx_seq_one_letter_code
_entity_poly.pdbx_strand_id
1 'polypeptide(L)'
;DFKYSHVGMIVRERPLLVVHAVTGEGERDGVAAVSMREFLAHARDFGAARINFLSEEQKARLAASLLRRVGEGFTLRPRGEANLYCTTLLEQEISKITEFSPQYFELNLAVLGGKYLAPKAFWHYGGVEILYEW
;
A
#
# COMPACT_ATOMS: atom_id res chain seq x y z
N ASP A 1 -14.11 5.37 9.97
CA ASP A 1 -13.55 6.61 9.49
C ASP A 1 -12.25 6.38 8.72
N PHE A 2 -12.18 6.87 7.49
CA PHE A 2 -11.07 6.62 6.59
C PHE A 2 -10.34 7.95 6.31
N LYS A 3 -9.48 8.36 7.22
CA LYS A 3 -8.71 9.59 7.06
C LYS A 3 -7.83 9.57 5.81
N TYR A 4 -7.19 8.43 5.53
CA TYR A 4 -6.33 8.28 4.36
C TYR A 4 -6.95 7.30 3.38
N SER A 5 -6.93 7.66 2.11
CA SER A 5 -7.52 6.86 1.04
C SER A 5 -6.49 6.10 0.21
N HIS A 6 -5.20 6.36 0.41
CA HIS A 6 -4.14 5.81 -0.40
C HIS A 6 -2.89 5.56 0.42
N VAL A 7 -2.13 4.54 0.03
CA VAL A 7 -0.87 4.20 0.69
C VAL A 7 0.17 3.78 -0.34
N GLY A 8 1.41 4.10 -0.07
CA GLY A 8 2.56 3.64 -0.83
C GLY A 8 3.69 3.28 0.12
N MET A 9 4.70 2.63 -0.41
CA MET A 9 5.87 2.20 0.37
C MET A 9 7.12 2.88 -0.16
N ILE A 10 7.87 3.53 0.73
CA ILE A 10 9.19 4.05 0.38
C ILE A 10 10.14 2.88 0.23
N VAL A 11 10.70 2.71 -0.96
CA VAL A 11 11.60 1.59 -1.28
C VAL A 11 13.05 2.04 -1.43
N ARG A 12 13.30 3.33 -1.45
CA ARG A 12 14.64 3.92 -1.52
C ARG A 12 14.59 5.30 -0.90
N GLU A 13 15.65 5.67 -0.16
CA GLU A 13 15.66 6.93 0.57
C GLU A 13 16.40 8.06 -0.16
N ARG A 14 17.36 7.75 -1.01
CA ARG A 14 18.21 8.76 -1.64
C ARG A 14 18.41 8.51 -3.13
N PRO A 15 17.65 9.19 -3.99
CA PRO A 15 16.48 10.02 -3.69
C PRO A 15 15.30 9.15 -3.27
N LEU A 16 14.32 9.76 -2.59
CA LEU A 16 13.13 9.04 -2.16
C LEU A 16 12.38 8.49 -3.36
N LEU A 17 12.08 7.19 -3.30
CA LEU A 17 11.30 6.50 -4.32
C LEU A 17 10.18 5.75 -3.64
N VAL A 18 8.97 5.92 -4.13
CA VAL A 18 7.77 5.30 -3.58
C VAL A 18 7.19 4.34 -4.60
N VAL A 19 6.84 3.12 -4.16
CA VAL A 19 6.08 2.18 -4.99
C VAL A 19 4.65 2.17 -4.49
N HIS A 20 3.70 2.29 -5.40
CA HIS A 20 2.28 2.24 -5.09
C HIS A 20 1.49 1.69 -6.27
N ALA A 21 0.28 1.21 -5.99
CA ALA A 21 -0.65 0.78 -7.02
C ALA A 21 -1.72 1.85 -7.18
N VAL A 22 -1.91 2.36 -8.37
CA VAL A 22 -2.85 3.43 -8.64
C VAL A 22 -3.76 3.06 -9.79
N THR A 23 -4.98 3.58 -9.75
CA THR A 23 -5.83 3.63 -10.91
C THR A 23 -5.69 5.03 -11.51
N GLY A 24 -5.55 5.10 -12.81
CA GLY A 24 -5.35 6.36 -13.49
C GLY A 24 -5.71 6.23 -14.95
N GLU A 25 -5.70 7.37 -15.62
CA GLU A 25 -5.91 7.38 -17.06
C GLU A 25 -4.57 7.19 -17.75
N GLY A 26 -4.55 6.34 -18.77
CA GLY A 26 -3.38 6.15 -19.60
C GLY A 26 -2.31 5.28 -18.98
N GLU A 27 -1.06 5.72 -19.09
CA GLU A 27 0.12 4.90 -18.81
C GLU A 27 0.38 4.63 -17.32
N ARG A 28 -0.38 5.27 -16.43
CA ARG A 28 -0.12 5.19 -14.98
C ARG A 28 -1.08 4.31 -14.23
N ASP A 29 -1.79 3.44 -14.92
CA ASP A 29 -2.68 2.48 -14.29
C ASP A 29 -1.88 1.27 -13.85
N GLY A 30 -1.87 1.01 -12.55
CA GLY A 30 -1.18 -0.14 -11.97
C GLY A 30 -0.07 0.23 -11.00
N VAL A 31 0.88 -0.67 -10.86
CA VAL A 31 2.00 -0.49 -9.93
C VAL A 31 3.07 0.38 -10.58
N ALA A 32 3.43 1.46 -9.90
CA ALA A 32 4.42 2.42 -10.38
C ALA A 32 5.42 2.79 -9.28
N ALA A 33 6.62 3.13 -9.70
CA ALA A 33 7.64 3.70 -8.83
C ALA A 33 7.74 5.19 -9.14
N VAL A 34 7.50 6.04 -8.16
CA VAL A 34 7.40 7.49 -8.35
C VAL A 34 8.21 8.23 -7.29
N SER A 35 8.52 9.50 -7.56
CA SER A 35 9.15 10.37 -6.57
C SER A 35 8.15 10.70 -5.46
N MET A 36 8.66 11.14 -4.32
CA MET A 36 7.79 11.61 -3.24
C MET A 36 6.94 12.81 -3.69
N ARG A 37 7.51 13.69 -4.50
CA ARG A 37 6.77 14.83 -5.05
C ARG A 37 5.57 14.36 -5.86
N GLU A 38 5.78 13.38 -6.72
CA GLU A 38 4.71 12.86 -7.55
C GLU A 38 3.67 12.13 -6.71
N PHE A 39 4.11 11.35 -5.72
CA PHE A 39 3.22 10.62 -4.82
C PHE A 39 2.29 11.57 -4.06
N LEU A 40 2.80 12.72 -3.64
CA LEU A 40 2.04 13.68 -2.84
C LEU A 40 1.36 14.78 -3.67
N ALA A 41 1.47 14.74 -4.99
CA ALA A 41 1.06 15.85 -5.86
C ALA A 41 -0.40 16.28 -5.67
N HIS A 42 -1.29 15.34 -5.35
CA HIS A 42 -2.71 15.63 -5.16
C HIS A 42 -3.17 15.35 -3.73
N ALA A 43 -2.24 15.17 -2.81
CA ALA A 43 -2.58 14.89 -1.42
C ALA A 43 -2.99 16.16 -0.69
N ARG A 44 -4.09 16.06 0.05
CA ARG A 44 -4.52 17.12 0.96
C ARG A 44 -3.98 16.86 2.35
N ASP A 45 -4.04 15.62 2.78
CA ASP A 45 -3.54 15.17 4.07
C ASP A 45 -2.58 14.02 3.82
N PHE A 46 -1.51 13.91 4.61
CA PHE A 46 -0.62 12.79 4.50
C PHE A 46 0.00 12.43 5.84
N GLY A 47 0.48 11.21 5.94
CA GLY A 47 1.17 10.73 7.12
C GLY A 47 2.31 9.80 6.71
N ALA A 48 3.22 9.58 7.62
CA ALA A 48 4.32 8.65 7.43
C ALA A 48 4.46 7.75 8.64
N ALA A 49 4.76 6.48 8.39
CA ALA A 49 4.89 5.48 9.44
C ALA A 49 6.07 4.57 9.13
N ARG A 50 6.58 3.93 10.16
CA ARG A 50 7.68 2.96 10.05
C ARG A 50 7.15 1.58 10.43
N ILE A 51 7.57 0.58 9.68
CA ILE A 51 7.20 -0.81 9.96
C ILE A 51 8.24 -1.39 10.90
N ASN A 52 7.97 -1.34 12.21
CA ASN A 52 8.93 -1.80 13.20
C ASN A 52 8.89 -3.31 13.44
N PHE A 53 7.90 -4.02 12.88
CA PHE A 53 7.85 -5.48 12.99
C PHE A 53 8.70 -6.20 11.94
N LEU A 54 9.35 -5.47 11.03
CA LEU A 54 10.28 -6.02 10.06
C LEU A 54 11.72 -5.60 10.42
N SER A 55 12.66 -6.51 10.25
CA SER A 55 14.09 -6.19 10.37
C SER A 55 14.54 -5.36 9.18
N GLU A 56 15.72 -4.77 9.28
CA GLU A 56 16.27 -4.00 8.15
C GLU A 56 16.49 -4.88 6.93
N GLU A 57 16.93 -6.12 7.13
CA GLU A 57 17.08 -7.07 6.04
C GLU A 57 15.74 -7.41 5.39
N GLN A 58 14.69 -7.62 6.19
CA GLN A 58 13.35 -7.87 5.69
C GLN A 58 12.80 -6.67 4.92
N LYS A 59 13.06 -5.45 5.40
CA LYS A 59 12.65 -4.23 4.70
C LYS A 59 13.34 -4.12 3.34
N ALA A 60 14.62 -4.46 3.26
CA ALA A 60 15.34 -4.44 1.99
C ALA A 60 14.75 -5.45 1.00
N ARG A 61 14.39 -6.64 1.48
CA ARG A 61 13.73 -7.66 0.66
C ARG A 61 12.35 -7.19 0.20
N LEU A 62 11.60 -6.55 1.08
CA LEU A 62 10.29 -5.99 0.74
C LEU A 62 10.43 -4.92 -0.36
N ALA A 63 11.38 -4.01 -0.21
CA ALA A 63 11.62 -2.98 -1.21
C ALA A 63 11.94 -3.57 -2.58
N ALA A 64 12.81 -4.57 -2.61
CA ALA A 64 13.18 -5.24 -3.86
C ALA A 64 11.99 -5.97 -4.48
N SER A 65 11.17 -6.64 -3.68
CA SER A 65 10.01 -7.37 -4.19
C SER A 65 8.95 -6.42 -4.74
N LEU A 66 8.74 -5.29 -4.09
CA LEU A 66 7.79 -4.28 -4.58
C LEU A 66 8.25 -3.69 -5.91
N LEU A 67 9.53 -3.42 -6.05
CA LEU A 67 10.08 -2.91 -7.31
C LEU A 67 9.87 -3.89 -8.47
N ARG A 68 9.90 -5.19 -8.19
CA ARG A 68 9.64 -6.20 -9.22
C ARG A 68 8.19 -6.23 -9.68
N ARG A 69 7.27 -5.65 -8.88
CA ARG A 69 5.84 -5.59 -9.23
C ARG A 69 5.48 -4.40 -10.13
N VAL A 70 6.41 -3.47 -10.35
CA VAL A 70 6.16 -2.30 -11.21
C VAL A 70 5.74 -2.76 -12.60
N GLY A 71 4.65 -2.20 -13.09
CA GLY A 71 4.07 -2.55 -14.39
C GLY A 71 2.86 -3.46 -14.32
N GLU A 72 2.57 -4.08 -13.16
CA GLU A 72 1.36 -4.91 -13.02
C GLU A 72 0.12 -4.01 -12.96
N GLY A 73 -1.00 -4.52 -13.48
CA GLY A 73 -2.23 -3.75 -13.61
C GLY A 73 -3.00 -3.63 -12.30
N PHE A 74 -3.74 -2.55 -12.17
CA PHE A 74 -4.60 -2.30 -11.01
C PHE A 74 -5.91 -3.10 -11.14
N THR A 75 -6.30 -3.79 -10.09
CA THR A 75 -7.55 -4.57 -10.05
C THR A 75 -8.19 -4.43 -8.69
N LEU A 76 -9.31 -3.75 -8.61
CA LEU A 76 -10.06 -3.59 -7.37
C LEU A 76 -11.17 -4.64 -7.29
N ARG A 77 -10.95 -5.65 -6.48
CA ARG A 77 -11.89 -6.76 -6.26
C ARG A 77 -11.90 -7.11 -4.78
N PRO A 78 -12.99 -7.70 -4.28
CA PRO A 78 -13.03 -8.10 -2.88
C PRO A 78 -12.06 -9.23 -2.58
N ARG A 79 -11.81 -9.43 -1.28
CA ARG A 79 -10.96 -10.52 -0.79
C ARG A 79 -11.50 -11.87 -1.28
N GLY A 80 -10.59 -12.74 -1.71
CA GLY A 80 -10.92 -14.04 -2.26
C GLY A 80 -10.91 -14.08 -3.77
N GLU A 81 -10.94 -12.92 -4.42
CA GLU A 81 -10.76 -12.79 -5.87
C GLU A 81 -9.39 -12.20 -6.16
N ALA A 82 -8.91 -12.40 -7.38
CA ALA A 82 -7.65 -11.78 -7.79
C ALA A 82 -7.80 -10.27 -7.70
N ASN A 83 -6.89 -9.62 -6.98
CA ASN A 83 -6.94 -8.16 -6.80
C ASN A 83 -5.54 -7.61 -6.66
N LEU A 84 -5.39 -6.31 -6.98
CA LEU A 84 -4.13 -5.59 -6.82
C LEU A 84 -4.46 -4.11 -6.75
N TYR A 85 -4.53 -3.59 -5.53
CA TYR A 85 -4.72 -2.15 -5.29
C TYR A 85 -3.75 -1.70 -4.21
N CYS A 86 -3.81 -0.44 -3.79
CA CYS A 86 -2.73 0.16 -3.01
C CYS A 86 -2.37 -0.63 -1.74
N THR A 87 -3.36 -1.11 -1.02
CA THR A 87 -3.14 -1.84 0.24
C THR A 87 -2.82 -3.31 0.01
N THR A 88 -3.50 -3.95 -0.96
CA THR A 88 -3.25 -5.38 -1.20
C THR A 88 -1.91 -5.64 -1.84
N LEU A 89 -1.35 -4.69 -2.58
CA LEU A 89 0.03 -4.77 -3.04
C LEU A 89 0.97 -4.96 -1.85
N LEU A 90 0.84 -4.12 -0.83
CA LEU A 90 1.68 -4.19 0.36
C LEU A 90 1.42 -5.46 1.15
N GLU A 91 0.16 -5.82 1.33
CA GLU A 91 -0.21 -7.04 2.05
C GLU A 91 0.40 -8.27 1.40
N GLN A 92 0.28 -8.38 0.07
CA GLN A 92 0.80 -9.52 -0.67
C GLN A 92 2.31 -9.67 -0.48
N GLU A 93 3.06 -8.58 -0.56
CA GLU A 93 4.51 -8.65 -0.45
C GLU A 93 5.00 -8.80 0.99
N ILE A 94 4.36 -8.16 1.95
CA ILE A 94 4.69 -8.33 3.37
C ILE A 94 4.41 -9.77 3.80
N SER A 95 3.30 -10.32 3.36
CA SER A 95 2.89 -11.70 3.73
C SER A 95 3.85 -12.77 3.24
N LYS A 96 4.65 -12.49 2.23
CA LYS A 96 5.70 -13.41 1.77
C LYS A 96 6.92 -13.43 2.70
N ILE A 97 7.06 -12.41 3.55
CA ILE A 97 8.24 -12.22 4.40
C ILE A 97 7.93 -12.61 5.84
N THR A 98 6.75 -12.28 6.33
CA THR A 98 6.36 -12.55 7.70
C THR A 98 4.85 -12.75 7.78
N GLU A 99 4.38 -13.26 8.90
CA GLU A 99 2.95 -13.34 9.14
C GLU A 99 2.38 -11.93 9.27
N PHE A 100 1.33 -11.65 8.51
CA PHE A 100 0.73 -10.32 8.46
C PHE A 100 -0.77 -10.45 8.26
N SER A 101 -1.54 -9.96 9.21
CA SER A 101 -3.00 -10.13 9.23
C SER A 101 -3.69 -8.78 9.45
N PRO A 102 -3.68 -7.88 8.47
CA PRO A 102 -4.38 -6.61 8.60
C PRO A 102 -5.89 -6.83 8.59
N GLN A 103 -6.62 -5.95 9.26
CA GLN A 103 -8.07 -6.08 9.38
C GLN A 103 -8.78 -5.52 8.16
N TYR A 104 -9.58 -6.36 7.53
CA TYR A 104 -10.43 -5.98 6.41
C TYR A 104 -11.73 -5.37 6.89
N PHE A 105 -12.36 -4.55 6.05
CA PHE A 105 -13.72 -4.07 6.30
C PHE A 105 -14.66 -4.63 5.25
N GLU A 106 -15.95 -4.65 5.56
CA GLU A 106 -16.95 -5.23 4.67
C GLU A 106 -17.81 -4.14 4.03
N LEU A 107 -17.99 -4.22 2.70
CA LEU A 107 -18.93 -3.41 1.96
C LEU A 107 -20.14 -4.25 1.62
N ASN A 108 -21.34 -3.77 2.02
CA ASN A 108 -22.59 -4.44 1.78
C ASN A 108 -23.29 -3.85 0.56
N LEU A 109 -22.67 -4.03 -0.61
CA LEU A 109 -23.19 -3.56 -1.88
C LEU A 109 -23.58 -4.77 -2.74
N ALA A 110 -24.62 -4.61 -3.54
CA ALA A 110 -25.16 -5.72 -4.32
C ALA A 110 -24.18 -6.27 -5.36
N VAL A 111 -23.35 -5.41 -5.97
CA VAL A 111 -22.46 -5.79 -7.07
C VAL A 111 -20.99 -5.87 -6.63
N LEU A 112 -20.56 -4.91 -5.82
CA LEU A 112 -19.17 -4.80 -5.39
C LEU A 112 -19.00 -5.17 -3.91
N GLY A 113 -19.98 -5.90 -3.35
CA GLY A 113 -19.93 -6.31 -1.96
C GLY A 113 -18.80 -7.28 -1.68
N GLY A 114 -18.30 -7.25 -0.47
CA GLY A 114 -17.24 -8.14 -0.01
C GLY A 114 -16.28 -7.42 0.92
N LYS A 115 -15.15 -8.04 1.18
CA LYS A 115 -14.15 -7.52 2.11
C LYS A 115 -13.03 -6.83 1.36
N TYR A 116 -12.67 -5.66 1.84
CA TYR A 116 -11.62 -4.81 1.26
C TYR A 116 -10.65 -4.35 2.35
N LEU A 117 -9.47 -3.97 1.93
CA LEU A 117 -8.41 -3.51 2.83
C LEU A 117 -8.21 -2.01 2.68
N ALA A 118 -8.41 -1.27 3.76
CA ALA A 118 -8.22 0.17 3.78
C ALA A 118 -6.84 0.55 4.34
N PRO A 119 -6.29 1.71 3.97
CA PRO A 119 -5.01 2.18 4.53
C PRO A 119 -4.99 2.25 6.05
N LYS A 120 -6.11 2.52 6.70
CA LYS A 120 -6.16 2.57 8.17
C LYS A 120 -5.76 1.26 8.84
N ALA A 121 -5.93 0.13 8.16
CA ALA A 121 -5.54 -1.16 8.71
C ALA A 121 -4.02 -1.25 8.92
N PHE A 122 -3.24 -0.58 8.08
CA PHE A 122 -1.80 -0.47 8.28
C PHE A 122 -1.46 0.54 9.38
N TRP A 123 -2.18 1.65 9.39
CA TRP A 123 -1.95 2.73 10.34
C TRP A 123 -2.12 2.28 11.79
N HIS A 124 -3.07 1.39 12.02
CA HIS A 124 -3.39 0.87 13.35
C HIS A 124 -2.82 -0.53 13.63
N TYR A 125 -1.99 -1.05 12.73
CA TYR A 125 -1.42 -2.38 12.92
C TYR A 125 -0.35 -2.37 14.01
N GLY A 126 -0.33 -3.43 14.83
CA GLY A 126 0.68 -3.56 15.88
C GLY A 126 2.09 -3.60 15.29
N GLY A 127 3.01 -2.84 15.86
CA GLY A 127 4.38 -2.75 15.37
C GLY A 127 4.58 -1.73 14.26
N VAL A 128 3.57 -0.92 13.97
CA VAL A 128 3.71 0.24 13.08
C VAL A 128 3.84 1.48 13.94
N GLU A 129 4.91 2.24 13.71
CA GLU A 129 5.19 3.48 14.42
C GLU A 129 4.82 4.67 13.55
N ILE A 130 3.91 5.52 14.04
CA ILE A 130 3.52 6.72 13.33
C ILE A 130 4.60 7.78 13.54
N LEU A 131 5.25 8.20 12.46
CA LEU A 131 6.31 9.20 12.50
C LEU A 131 5.77 10.61 12.29
N TYR A 132 4.74 10.74 11.48
CA TYR A 132 4.17 12.03 11.12
C TYR A 132 2.71 11.84 10.74
N GLU A 133 1.88 12.76 11.20
CA GLU A 133 0.45 12.74 10.89
C GLU A 133 -0.03 14.17 10.69
N TRP A 134 -0.66 14.40 9.53
CA TRP A 134 -1.18 15.69 9.17
C TRP A 134 -2.70 15.74 9.24
#